data_985ceac75bce724cc7c6bbbd0970c128
#
_entry.id   985ceac75bce724cc7c6bbbd0970c128
#
_cell.length_a   1.000
_cell.length_b   1.000
_cell.length_c   1.000
_cell.angle_alpha   90.00
_cell.angle_beta   90.00
_cell.angle_gamma   90.00
#
_symmetry.space_group_name_H-M   'P 1'
#
loop_
_entity.id
_entity.type
_entity.pdbx_description
1 polymer ?
#
loop_
_entity_poly.entity_id
_entity_poly.type
_entity_poly.pdbx_seq_one_letter_code
_entity_poly.pdbx_strand_id
1 'polypeptide(L)'
;MAADIRIVTYDPTYAEETVHMWRKSKEDAIGQAELHTFDDQIHFLNNVLSVDNKIYLAIDASTNNVAGMLACNQTEINQLYIHTDYQGKGLGARLLEIAKSNSGGTLTLYTFEINHKAQQFYEKHGFKVIGRGYENEENLADVKYQWRMEHR
;
A
#
# COMPACT_ATOMS: atom_id res chain seq x y z
N MET A 1 16.26 18.29 5.38
CA MET A 1 14.91 18.73 5.77
C MET A 1 13.91 17.66 5.44
N ALA A 2 12.92 17.48 6.31
CA ALA A 2 11.82 16.57 6.02
C ALA A 2 10.98 17.12 4.86
N ALA A 3 10.55 16.26 3.95
CA ALA A 3 9.65 16.65 2.89
C ALA A 3 8.31 17.10 3.47
N ASP A 4 7.69 18.09 2.86
CA ASP A 4 6.34 18.52 3.21
C ASP A 4 5.36 17.60 2.48
N ILE A 5 4.81 16.62 3.20
CA ILE A 5 3.93 15.60 2.65
C ILE A 5 2.49 15.94 2.96
N ARG A 6 1.67 16.00 1.91
CA ARG A 6 0.21 16.13 2.05
C ARG A 6 -0.46 14.81 1.67
N ILE A 7 -1.45 14.43 2.48
CA ILE A 7 -2.28 13.25 2.18
C ILE A 7 -3.54 13.75 1.48
N VAL A 8 -3.78 13.25 0.28
CA VAL A 8 -4.94 13.63 -0.53
C VAL A 8 -5.70 12.38 -0.96
N THR A 9 -6.99 12.55 -1.28
CA THR A 9 -7.77 11.50 -1.92
C THR A 9 -7.31 11.36 -3.37
N TYR A 10 -7.23 10.13 -3.85
CA TYR A 10 -6.84 9.85 -5.24
C TYR A 10 -7.75 10.56 -6.24
N ASP A 11 -7.12 11.10 -7.28
CA ASP A 11 -7.78 11.68 -8.43
C ASP A 11 -7.09 11.17 -9.70
N PRO A 12 -7.81 10.87 -10.79
CA PRO A 12 -7.20 10.35 -12.02
C PRO A 12 -6.10 11.21 -12.63
N THR A 13 -6.03 12.50 -12.30
CA THR A 13 -4.91 13.34 -12.73
C THR A 13 -3.56 12.84 -12.21
N TYR A 14 -3.56 12.04 -11.12
CA TYR A 14 -2.35 11.44 -10.57
C TYR A 14 -2.10 10.01 -11.07
N ALA A 15 -2.92 9.49 -11.99
CA ALA A 15 -2.87 8.06 -12.35
C ALA A 15 -1.50 7.61 -12.85
N GLU A 16 -0.89 8.33 -13.78
CA GLU A 16 0.40 7.94 -14.35
C GLU A 16 1.50 7.90 -13.29
N GLU A 17 1.59 8.95 -12.48
CA GLU A 17 2.62 9.02 -11.42
C GLU A 17 2.41 7.97 -10.34
N THR A 18 1.15 7.72 -9.98
CA THR A 18 0.80 6.69 -9.00
C THR A 18 1.23 5.32 -9.49
N VAL A 19 0.92 4.99 -10.75
CA VAL A 19 1.28 3.68 -11.32
C VAL A 19 2.79 3.54 -11.46
N HIS A 20 3.51 4.58 -11.87
CA HIS A 20 4.98 4.54 -11.92
C HIS A 20 5.57 4.25 -10.54
N MET A 21 5.14 4.95 -9.52
CA MET A 21 5.60 4.74 -8.14
C MET A 21 5.26 3.33 -7.65
N TRP A 22 4.03 2.89 -7.89
CA TRP A 22 3.53 1.58 -7.48
C TRP A 22 4.35 0.45 -8.10
N ARG A 23 4.54 0.49 -9.42
CA ARG A 23 5.32 -0.53 -10.15
C ARG A 23 6.75 -0.62 -9.64
N LYS A 24 7.41 0.54 -9.50
CA LYS A 24 8.80 0.58 -9.03
C LYS A 24 8.93 0.08 -7.59
N SER A 25 8.05 0.52 -6.71
CA SER A 25 8.08 0.13 -5.29
C SER A 25 7.85 -1.37 -5.12
N LYS A 26 6.91 -1.93 -5.88
CA LYS A 26 6.63 -3.37 -5.85
C LYS A 26 7.80 -4.17 -6.40
N GLU A 27 8.36 -3.74 -7.53
CA GLU A 27 9.52 -4.41 -8.13
C GLU A 27 10.72 -4.39 -7.18
N ASP A 28 11.00 -3.25 -6.55
CA ASP A 28 12.08 -3.14 -5.58
C ASP A 28 11.85 -4.04 -4.35
N ALA A 29 10.59 -4.21 -3.95
CA ALA A 29 10.23 -5.00 -2.78
C ALA A 29 10.35 -6.50 -3.00
N ILE A 30 9.98 -7.01 -4.19
CA ILE A 30 9.90 -8.45 -4.45
C ILE A 30 10.89 -8.94 -5.51
N GLY A 31 11.62 -8.04 -6.16
CA GLY A 31 12.63 -8.42 -7.16
C GLY A 31 12.05 -9.00 -8.44
N GLN A 32 10.78 -8.77 -8.74
CA GLN A 32 10.10 -9.30 -9.90
C GLN A 32 9.39 -8.16 -10.64
N ALA A 33 9.53 -8.12 -11.96
CA ALA A 33 8.87 -7.12 -12.80
C ALA A 33 7.36 -7.30 -12.74
N GLU A 34 6.63 -6.18 -12.88
CA GLU A 34 5.17 -6.19 -12.93
C GLU A 34 4.68 -7.02 -14.12
N LEU A 35 3.67 -7.85 -13.88
CA LEU A 35 3.08 -8.75 -14.88
C LEU A 35 2.15 -8.03 -15.86
N HIS A 36 1.56 -6.93 -15.43
CA HIS A 36 0.58 -6.17 -16.23
C HIS A 36 1.24 -5.00 -16.92
N THR A 37 0.69 -4.58 -18.07
CA THR A 37 1.17 -3.38 -18.76
C THR A 37 0.83 -2.14 -17.95
N PHE A 38 1.53 -1.04 -18.23
CA PHE A 38 1.28 0.25 -17.61
C PHE A 38 -0.17 0.69 -17.82
N ASP A 39 -0.67 0.59 -19.06
CA ASP A 39 -2.04 1.00 -19.40
C ASP A 39 -3.08 0.13 -18.70
N ASP A 40 -2.86 -1.17 -18.62
CA ASP A 40 -3.76 -2.07 -17.90
C ASP A 40 -3.79 -1.74 -16.41
N GLN A 41 -2.67 -1.36 -15.85
CA GLN A 41 -2.60 -1.00 -14.43
C GLN A 41 -3.29 0.33 -14.15
N ILE A 42 -3.18 1.32 -15.05
CA ILE A 42 -3.95 2.56 -14.97
C ILE A 42 -5.46 2.25 -15.01
N HIS A 43 -5.87 1.39 -15.93
CA HIS A 43 -7.27 0.98 -16.03
C HIS A 43 -7.75 0.30 -14.74
N PHE A 44 -6.95 -0.61 -14.21
CA PHE A 44 -7.26 -1.29 -12.95
C PHE A 44 -7.41 -0.28 -11.80
N LEU A 45 -6.48 0.65 -11.68
CA LEU A 45 -6.52 1.68 -10.66
C LEU A 45 -7.81 2.51 -10.72
N ASN A 46 -8.17 2.98 -11.91
CA ASN A 46 -9.28 3.90 -12.10
C ASN A 46 -10.65 3.21 -12.06
N ASN A 47 -10.75 1.95 -12.49
CA ASN A 47 -12.04 1.31 -12.73
C ASN A 47 -12.32 0.09 -11.85
N VAL A 48 -11.32 -0.45 -11.17
CA VAL A 48 -11.47 -1.62 -10.32
C VAL A 48 -11.08 -1.30 -8.88
N LEU A 49 -9.83 -0.91 -8.65
CA LEU A 49 -9.33 -0.66 -7.31
C LEU A 49 -10.09 0.47 -6.62
N SER A 50 -10.34 1.57 -7.33
CA SER A 50 -11.02 2.74 -6.78
C SER A 50 -12.52 2.51 -6.52
N VAL A 51 -13.11 1.47 -7.08
CA VAL A 51 -14.54 1.13 -6.86
C VAL A 51 -14.73 0.49 -5.48
N ASP A 52 -13.85 -0.45 -5.13
CA ASP A 52 -13.99 -1.23 -3.89
C ASP A 52 -13.18 -0.66 -2.72
N ASN A 53 -12.36 0.35 -2.97
CA ASN A 53 -11.46 0.91 -1.98
C ASN A 53 -11.46 2.43 -2.04
N LYS A 54 -11.19 3.06 -0.89
CA LYS A 54 -10.74 4.45 -0.85
C LYS A 54 -9.24 4.43 -1.12
N ILE A 55 -8.79 5.35 -1.97
CA ILE A 55 -7.39 5.48 -2.30
C ILE A 55 -6.88 6.83 -1.85
N TYR A 56 -5.83 6.81 -1.03
CA TYR A 56 -5.14 8.00 -0.54
C TYR A 56 -3.74 8.05 -1.12
N LEU A 57 -3.31 9.25 -1.47
CA LEU A 57 -1.95 9.48 -1.95
C LEU A 57 -1.21 10.39 -0.98
N ALA A 58 0.06 10.09 -0.78
CA ALA A 58 0.97 10.99 -0.11
C ALA A 58 1.72 11.76 -1.20
N ILE A 59 1.55 13.08 -1.20
CA ILE A 59 2.12 13.96 -2.23
C ILE A 59 3.21 14.82 -1.58
N ASP A 60 4.40 14.82 -2.20
CA ASP A 60 5.46 15.75 -1.82
C ASP A 60 5.09 17.14 -2.38
N ALA A 61 4.73 18.06 -1.51
CA ALA A 61 4.25 19.37 -1.90
C ALA A 61 5.30 20.22 -2.64
N SER A 62 6.60 19.95 -2.41
CA SER A 62 7.66 20.69 -3.05
C SER A 62 7.91 20.28 -4.51
N THR A 63 7.62 19.03 -4.86
CA THR A 63 7.87 18.46 -6.20
C THR A 63 6.60 18.01 -6.90
N ASN A 64 5.50 17.91 -6.17
CA ASN A 64 4.23 17.31 -6.61
C ASN A 64 4.35 15.83 -6.98
N ASN A 65 5.39 15.16 -6.51
CA ASN A 65 5.58 13.73 -6.73
C ASN A 65 4.70 12.89 -5.81
N VAL A 66 4.27 11.72 -6.31
CA VAL A 66 3.57 10.73 -5.49
C VAL A 66 4.60 9.97 -4.65
N ALA A 67 4.58 10.21 -3.35
CA ALA A 67 5.51 9.59 -2.41
C ALA A 67 4.98 8.26 -1.84
N GLY A 68 3.67 8.03 -1.89
CA GLY A 68 3.06 6.81 -1.40
C GLY A 68 1.61 6.68 -1.77
N MET A 69 1.07 5.46 -1.64
CA MET A 69 -0.33 5.17 -1.86
C MET A 69 -0.87 4.20 -0.83
N LEU A 70 -2.16 4.37 -0.52
CA LEU A 70 -2.92 3.46 0.32
C LEU A 70 -4.27 3.20 -0.37
N ALA A 71 -4.59 1.94 -0.60
CA ALA A 71 -5.92 1.52 -1.04
C ALA A 71 -6.51 0.61 0.03
N CYS A 72 -7.60 1.04 0.65
CA CYS A 72 -8.20 0.30 1.75
C CYS A 72 -9.71 0.45 1.78
N ASN A 73 -10.37 -0.48 2.46
CA ASN A 73 -11.78 -0.40 2.80
C ASN A 73 -11.95 -0.69 4.30
N GLN A 74 -13.18 -0.92 4.76
CA GLN A 74 -13.42 -1.11 6.19
C GLN A 74 -12.83 -2.39 6.76
N THR A 75 -12.47 -3.37 5.92
CA THR A 75 -12.04 -4.70 6.36
C THR A 75 -10.62 -5.07 5.92
N GLU A 76 -10.07 -4.40 4.90
CA GLU A 76 -8.76 -4.78 4.39
C GLU A 76 -7.95 -3.61 3.84
N ILE A 77 -6.64 -3.81 3.84
CA ILE A 77 -5.70 -2.98 3.11
C ILE A 77 -5.35 -3.75 1.85
N ASN A 78 -5.75 -3.22 0.69
CA ASN A 78 -5.48 -3.85 -0.60
C ASN A 78 -4.08 -3.52 -1.10
N GLN A 79 -3.66 -2.26 -0.98
CA GLN A 79 -2.33 -1.80 -1.40
C GLN A 79 -1.81 -0.76 -0.40
N LEU A 80 -0.52 -0.86 -0.08
CA LEU A 80 0.20 0.16 0.67
C LEU A 80 1.65 0.15 0.21
N TYR A 81 2.04 1.20 -0.50
CA TYR A 81 3.41 1.33 -1.02
C TYR A 81 3.95 2.72 -0.77
N ILE A 82 5.22 2.78 -0.42
CA ILE A 82 5.96 4.03 -0.23
C ILE A 82 7.11 4.05 -1.23
N HIS A 83 7.22 5.15 -1.98
CA HIS A 83 8.33 5.37 -2.90
C HIS A 83 9.65 5.22 -2.16
N THR A 84 10.62 4.55 -2.78
CA THR A 84 11.89 4.20 -2.16
C THR A 84 12.61 5.40 -1.53
N ASP A 85 12.56 6.56 -2.20
CA ASP A 85 13.20 7.79 -1.71
C ASP A 85 12.54 8.40 -0.48
N TYR A 86 11.34 7.93 -0.14
CA TYR A 86 10.55 8.45 0.98
C TYR A 86 10.39 7.44 2.13
N GLN A 87 11.02 6.28 2.01
CA GLN A 87 10.99 5.26 3.07
C GLN A 87 11.83 5.68 4.28
N GLY A 88 11.50 5.13 5.45
CA GLY A 88 12.23 5.42 6.68
C GLY A 88 11.90 6.76 7.32
N LYS A 89 10.84 7.45 6.88
CA LYS A 89 10.45 8.78 7.36
C LYS A 89 9.10 8.83 8.05
N GLY A 90 8.55 7.65 8.38
CA GLY A 90 7.26 7.56 9.08
C GLY A 90 6.03 7.68 8.19
N LEU A 91 6.19 7.76 6.88
CA LEU A 91 5.06 7.94 5.96
C LEU A 91 4.16 6.71 5.91
N GLY A 92 4.73 5.51 5.92
CA GLY A 92 3.96 4.27 5.98
C GLY A 92 3.07 4.22 7.22
N ALA A 93 3.59 4.64 8.38
CA ALA A 93 2.82 4.69 9.62
C ALA A 93 1.66 5.68 9.52
N ARG A 94 1.87 6.84 8.89
CA ARG A 94 0.79 7.83 8.67
C ARG A 94 -0.34 7.26 7.84
N LEU A 95 -0.02 6.60 6.73
CA LEU A 95 -1.03 5.97 5.87
C LEU A 95 -1.73 4.82 6.59
N LEU A 96 -0.99 4.03 7.34
CA LEU A 96 -1.56 2.91 8.10
C LEU A 96 -2.56 3.40 9.16
N GLU A 97 -2.29 4.52 9.82
CA GLU A 97 -3.23 5.11 10.77
C GLU A 97 -4.53 5.54 10.10
N ILE A 98 -4.46 6.04 8.87
CA ILE A 98 -5.66 6.37 8.08
C ILE A 98 -6.48 5.10 7.83
N ALA A 99 -5.83 4.01 7.41
CA ALA A 99 -6.51 2.74 7.20
C ALA A 99 -7.20 2.23 8.48
N LYS A 100 -6.51 2.29 9.61
CA LYS A 100 -7.05 1.88 10.91
C LYS A 100 -8.25 2.74 11.31
N SER A 101 -8.15 4.05 11.12
CA SER A 101 -9.24 4.99 11.45
C SER A 101 -10.50 4.77 10.62
N ASN A 102 -10.33 4.34 9.37
CA ASN A 102 -11.45 4.07 8.47
C ASN A 102 -12.02 2.66 8.60
N SER A 103 -11.36 1.80 9.39
CA SER A 103 -11.76 0.40 9.54
C SER A 103 -12.91 0.21 10.52
N GLY A 104 -13.53 -0.95 10.44
CA GLY A 104 -14.51 -1.39 11.44
C GLY A 104 -13.88 -1.96 12.71
N GLY A 105 -12.57 -1.84 12.89
CA GLY A 105 -11.85 -2.35 14.06
C GLY A 105 -11.02 -3.59 13.79
N THR A 106 -11.05 -4.10 12.56
CA THR A 106 -10.24 -5.24 12.11
C THR A 106 -9.81 -4.98 10.68
N LEU A 107 -8.54 -5.23 10.38
CA LEU A 107 -7.99 -5.13 9.03
C LEU A 107 -7.20 -6.38 8.71
N THR A 108 -7.34 -6.87 7.47
CA THR A 108 -6.49 -7.93 6.93
C THR A 108 -5.72 -7.41 5.73
N LEU A 109 -4.60 -8.03 5.44
CA LEU A 109 -3.80 -7.73 4.26
C LEU A 109 -2.94 -8.95 3.90
N TYR A 110 -2.48 -8.94 2.65
CA TYR A 110 -1.48 -9.90 2.19
C TYR A 110 -0.18 -9.17 1.86
N THR A 111 0.94 -9.80 2.17
CA THR A 111 2.25 -9.37 1.69
C THR A 111 3.06 -10.60 1.28
N PHE A 112 4.05 -10.41 0.42
CA PHE A 112 4.89 -11.53 -0.01
C PHE A 112 5.91 -11.88 1.07
N GLU A 113 6.15 -13.17 1.25
CA GLU A 113 7.10 -13.67 2.25
C GLU A 113 8.51 -13.14 2.01
N ILE A 114 8.88 -12.91 0.76
CA ILE A 114 10.18 -12.33 0.38
C ILE A 114 10.31 -10.87 0.82
N ASN A 115 9.21 -10.18 1.04
CA ASN A 115 9.22 -8.77 1.46
C ASN A 115 9.36 -8.66 2.98
N HIS A 116 10.58 -8.84 3.47
CA HIS A 116 10.86 -8.83 4.92
C HIS A 116 10.59 -7.47 5.58
N LYS A 117 10.86 -6.38 4.88
CA LYS A 117 10.62 -5.03 5.39
C LYS A 117 9.14 -4.81 5.68
N ALA A 118 8.26 -5.24 4.79
CA ALA A 118 6.81 -5.13 4.98
C ALA A 118 6.36 -5.95 6.17
N GLN A 119 6.84 -7.19 6.30
CA GLN A 119 6.49 -8.05 7.42
C GLN A 119 6.89 -7.41 8.75
N GLN A 120 8.11 -6.90 8.86
CA GLN A 120 8.59 -6.22 10.07
C GLN A 120 7.75 -4.98 10.37
N PHE A 121 7.39 -4.21 9.34
CA PHE A 121 6.57 -3.02 9.49
C PHE A 121 5.19 -3.36 10.06
N TYR A 122 4.50 -4.34 9.47
CA TYR A 122 3.17 -4.72 9.92
C TYR A 122 3.19 -5.32 11.32
N GLU A 123 4.17 -6.17 11.63
CA GLU A 123 4.30 -6.76 12.96
C GLU A 123 4.57 -5.70 14.03
N LYS A 124 5.39 -4.71 13.72
CA LYS A 124 5.64 -3.57 14.59
C LYS A 124 4.36 -2.79 14.90
N HIS A 125 3.43 -2.74 13.96
CA HIS A 125 2.19 -1.97 14.08
C HIS A 125 0.99 -2.81 14.52
N GLY A 126 1.23 -3.99 15.09
CA GLY A 126 0.19 -4.78 15.74
C GLY A 126 -0.49 -5.80 14.86
N PHE A 127 -0.01 -6.02 13.64
CA PHE A 127 -0.52 -7.08 12.78
C PHE A 127 0.12 -8.42 13.14
N LYS A 128 -0.68 -9.48 13.04
CA LYS A 128 -0.24 -10.86 13.32
C LYS A 128 -0.55 -11.75 12.14
N VAL A 129 0.33 -12.72 11.90
CA VAL A 129 0.14 -13.71 10.84
C VAL A 129 -1.07 -14.58 11.17
N ILE A 130 -1.99 -14.70 10.21
CA ILE A 130 -3.16 -15.58 10.32
C ILE A 130 -3.22 -16.63 9.20
N GLY A 131 -2.32 -16.59 8.23
CA GLY A 131 -2.29 -17.56 7.15
C GLY A 131 -1.10 -17.38 6.24
N ARG A 132 -0.86 -18.38 5.39
CA ARG A 132 0.22 -18.37 4.39
C ARG A 132 -0.27 -19.12 3.16
N GLY A 133 0.18 -18.73 1.97
CA GLY A 133 -0.22 -19.36 0.73
C GLY A 133 0.66 -19.02 -0.46
N TYR A 134 0.20 -19.45 -1.64
CA TYR A 134 0.86 -19.22 -2.93
C TYR A 134 -0.15 -18.81 -4.00
N GLU A 135 -1.40 -18.56 -3.63
CA GLU A 135 -2.48 -18.33 -4.59
C GLU A 135 -2.49 -16.86 -5.04
N ASN A 136 -1.49 -16.47 -5.84
CA ASN A 136 -1.38 -15.13 -6.41
C ASN A 136 -0.76 -15.19 -7.79
N GLU A 137 -0.93 -14.12 -8.57
CA GLU A 137 -0.44 -14.02 -9.94
C GLU A 137 1.07 -14.16 -10.05
N GLU A 138 1.80 -13.70 -9.04
CA GLU A 138 3.25 -13.68 -9.02
C GLU A 138 3.87 -15.06 -8.76
N ASN A 139 3.08 -16.04 -8.31
CA ASN A 139 3.53 -17.35 -7.89
C ASN A 139 4.60 -17.30 -6.78
N LEU A 140 4.45 -16.35 -5.88
CA LEU A 140 5.33 -16.18 -4.72
C LEU A 140 4.58 -16.55 -3.43
N ALA A 141 5.33 -17.06 -2.45
CA ALA A 141 4.76 -17.30 -1.14
C ALA A 141 4.25 -16.00 -0.55
N ASP A 142 3.04 -16.01 -0.02
CA ASP A 142 2.47 -14.85 0.65
C ASP A 142 2.12 -15.14 2.11
N VAL A 143 1.93 -14.06 2.86
CA VAL A 143 1.58 -14.09 4.28
C VAL A 143 0.34 -13.23 4.46
N LYS A 144 -0.67 -13.78 5.13
CA LYS A 144 -1.86 -13.03 5.49
C LYS A 144 -1.72 -12.51 6.91
N TYR A 145 -1.92 -11.21 7.07
CA TYR A 145 -1.84 -10.52 8.37
C TYR A 145 -3.21 -10.01 8.77
N GLN A 146 -3.42 -9.92 10.09
CA GLN A 146 -4.61 -9.31 10.67
C GLN A 146 -4.23 -8.39 11.82
N TRP A 147 -4.86 -7.23 11.85
CA TRP A 147 -4.84 -6.31 12.98
C TRP A 147 -6.25 -6.21 13.55
N ARG A 148 -6.36 -6.15 14.87
CA ARG A 148 -7.60 -5.88 15.59
C ARG A 148 -7.40 -4.72 16.55
N MET A 149 -8.36 -3.81 16.58
CA MET A 149 -8.36 -2.73 17.54
C MET A 149 -8.53 -3.32 18.94
N GLU A 150 -7.67 -2.87 19.87
CA GLU A 150 -7.77 -3.29 21.25
C GLU A 150 -8.94 -2.60 21.94
N HIS A 151 -9.72 -3.38 22.66
CA HIS A 151 -10.81 -2.87 23.50
C HIS A 151 -10.34 -2.89 24.96
N ARG A 152 -10.52 -1.77 25.63
CA ARG A 152 -10.25 -1.67 27.07
C ARG A 152 -11.56 -1.67 27.86
#